data_92a3fe2ab2a1ae88f50636378d92da5f
#
_entry.id   92a3fe2ab2a1ae88f50636378d92da5f
#
_cell.length_a   1.000
_cell.length_b   1.000
_cell.length_c   1.000
_cell.angle_alpha   90.00
_cell.angle_beta   90.00
_cell.angle_gamma   90.00
#
_symmetry.space_group_name_H-M   'P 1'
#
loop_
_entity.id
_entity.type
_entity.pdbx_description
1 polymer ?
#
loop_
_entity_poly.entity_id
_entity_poly.type
_entity_poly.pdbx_seq_one_letter_code
_entity_poly.pdbx_strand_id
1 'polypeptide(L)'
;MELVKKIEESGKYGQGFATVEYVAASLADMDLHVLTEVPADLNVMDFEQEKLNARGIPSQIFPRYRMTNFSHTMGGGYTAGYYSYMWAEVLDADAFDAFVETGDIFNQEVADKFRKYVLTPGGIDNGMVMYTNFRGREPQIDALLKNRGLVK
;
A
#
# COMPACT_ATOMS: atom_id res chain seq x y z
N MET A 1 -28.30 7.13 -6.87
CA MET A 1 -27.87 6.04 -5.97
C MET A 1 -27.52 4.75 -6.73
N GLU A 2 -28.32 4.27 -7.69
CA GLU A 2 -27.99 3.03 -8.46
C GLU A 2 -26.71 3.16 -9.30
N LEU A 3 -26.51 4.30 -9.98
CA LEU A 3 -25.30 4.54 -10.77
C LEU A 3 -24.03 4.58 -9.88
N VAL A 4 -24.11 5.19 -8.71
CA VAL A 4 -22.99 5.22 -7.76
C VAL A 4 -22.56 3.82 -7.36
N LYS A 5 -23.53 2.95 -7.00
CA LYS A 5 -23.26 1.54 -6.67
C LYS A 5 -22.58 0.79 -7.82
N LYS A 6 -23.02 1.03 -9.06
CA LYS A 6 -22.40 0.42 -10.24
C LYS A 6 -20.95 0.87 -10.44
N ILE A 7 -20.66 2.14 -10.16
CA ILE A 7 -19.30 2.67 -10.22
C ILE A 7 -18.43 2.02 -9.14
N GLU A 8 -18.92 1.94 -7.89
CA GLU A 8 -18.23 1.27 -6.79
C GLU A 8 -17.94 -0.20 -7.09
N GLU A 9 -18.92 -0.94 -7.61
CA GLU A 9 -18.73 -2.34 -7.99
C GLU A 9 -17.77 -2.51 -9.17
N SER A 10 -17.80 -1.62 -10.16
CA SER A 10 -16.86 -1.66 -11.27
C SER A 10 -15.42 -1.40 -10.84
N GLY A 11 -15.21 -0.60 -9.79
CA GLY A 11 -13.90 -0.33 -9.20
C GLY A 11 -13.24 -1.55 -8.56
N LYS A 12 -14.02 -2.59 -8.23
CA LYS A 12 -13.50 -3.86 -7.68
C LYS A 12 -13.01 -4.82 -8.76
N TYR A 13 -13.34 -4.57 -10.03
CA TYR A 13 -12.94 -5.43 -11.12
C TYR A 13 -11.42 -5.39 -11.33
N GLY A 14 -10.81 -6.57 -11.43
CA GLY A 14 -9.37 -6.70 -11.68
C GLY A 14 -8.46 -6.34 -10.49
N GLN A 15 -9.00 -6.08 -9.30
CA GLN A 15 -8.22 -5.64 -8.14
C GLN A 15 -7.18 -6.68 -7.69
N GLY A 16 -7.43 -7.97 -7.85
CA GLY A 16 -6.43 -9.01 -7.61
C GLY A 16 -5.19 -8.83 -8.50
N PHE A 17 -5.41 -8.63 -9.81
CA PHE A 17 -4.33 -8.36 -10.77
C PHE A 17 -3.56 -7.07 -10.40
N ALA A 18 -4.28 -5.95 -10.24
CA ALA A 18 -3.67 -4.66 -9.93
C ALA A 18 -2.88 -4.68 -8.61
N THR A 19 -3.38 -5.42 -7.61
CA THR A 19 -2.68 -5.58 -6.32
C THR A 19 -1.39 -6.37 -6.49
N VAL A 20 -1.43 -7.50 -7.21
CA VAL A 20 -0.22 -8.32 -7.44
C VAL A 20 0.81 -7.57 -8.28
N GLU A 21 0.38 -6.85 -9.33
CA GLU A 21 1.24 -6.01 -10.17
C GLU A 21 1.98 -4.95 -9.33
N TYR A 22 1.28 -4.29 -8.42
CA TYR A 22 1.87 -3.31 -7.50
C TYR A 22 2.82 -3.96 -6.49
N VAL A 23 2.39 -5.06 -5.85
CA VAL A 23 3.20 -5.79 -4.86
C VAL A 23 4.47 -6.34 -5.50
N ALA A 24 4.39 -6.85 -6.73
CA ALA A 24 5.56 -7.32 -7.47
C ALA A 24 6.61 -6.22 -7.64
N ALA A 25 6.20 -4.99 -8.00
CA ALA A 25 7.11 -3.85 -8.09
C ALA A 25 7.73 -3.48 -6.73
N SER A 26 6.95 -3.52 -5.64
CA SER A 26 7.44 -3.23 -4.29
C SER A 26 8.44 -4.29 -3.80
N LEU A 27 8.18 -5.56 -4.10
CA LEU A 27 9.09 -6.66 -3.74
C LEU A 27 10.39 -6.59 -4.56
N ALA A 28 10.31 -6.28 -5.85
CA ALA A 28 11.47 -6.08 -6.70
C ALA A 28 12.36 -4.93 -6.21
N ASP A 29 11.75 -3.80 -5.81
CA ASP A 29 12.44 -2.68 -5.17
C ASP A 29 13.21 -3.13 -3.92
N MET A 30 12.56 -3.84 -3.02
CA MET A 30 13.19 -4.34 -1.80
C MET A 30 14.29 -5.36 -2.08
N ASP A 31 14.07 -6.32 -2.98
CA ASP A 31 15.06 -7.34 -3.31
C ASP A 31 16.34 -6.76 -3.91
N LEU A 32 16.22 -5.70 -4.71
CA LEU A 32 17.38 -5.01 -5.26
C LEU A 32 18.14 -4.23 -4.17
N HIS A 33 17.42 -3.52 -3.31
CA HIS A 33 18.03 -2.60 -2.34
C HIS A 33 18.50 -3.26 -1.04
N VAL A 34 18.24 -4.54 -0.82
CA VAL A 34 18.89 -5.33 0.25
C VAL A 34 20.24 -5.91 -0.17
N LEU A 35 20.63 -5.80 -1.43
CA LEU A 35 21.96 -6.24 -1.89
C LEU A 35 23.02 -5.34 -1.23
N THR A 36 24.00 -5.97 -0.59
CA THR A 36 25.17 -5.28 -0.01
C THR A 36 26.22 -4.98 -1.06
N GLU A 37 26.22 -5.72 -2.15
CA GLU A 37 27.09 -5.57 -3.31
C GLU A 37 26.32 -5.93 -4.57
N VAL A 38 26.44 -5.11 -5.60
CA VAL A 38 25.81 -5.37 -6.91
C VAL A 38 26.86 -6.03 -7.81
N PRO A 39 26.65 -7.28 -8.25
CA PRO A 39 27.56 -7.95 -9.18
C PRO A 39 27.74 -7.13 -10.47
N ALA A 40 28.97 -7.02 -10.95
CA ALA A 40 29.28 -6.21 -12.14
C ALA A 40 28.62 -6.74 -13.43
N ASP A 41 28.30 -8.02 -13.44
CA ASP A 41 27.64 -8.74 -14.55
C ASP A 41 26.15 -9.00 -14.31
N LEU A 42 25.56 -8.33 -13.31
CA LEU A 42 24.15 -8.51 -12.97
C LEU A 42 23.23 -8.16 -14.15
N ASN A 43 22.56 -9.17 -14.69
CA ASN A 43 21.41 -8.94 -15.56
C ASN A 43 20.19 -8.61 -14.71
N VAL A 44 19.81 -7.35 -14.68
CA VAL A 44 18.72 -6.82 -13.83
C VAL A 44 17.37 -7.46 -14.16
N MET A 45 17.13 -7.82 -15.41
CA MET A 45 15.86 -8.44 -15.84
C MET A 45 15.76 -9.89 -15.41
N ASP A 46 16.88 -10.64 -15.48
CA ASP A 46 16.94 -12.01 -15.00
C ASP A 46 16.81 -12.06 -13.47
N PHE A 47 17.49 -11.14 -12.78
CA PHE A 47 17.38 -10.98 -11.33
C PHE A 47 15.92 -10.72 -10.92
N GLU A 48 15.24 -9.74 -11.52
CA GLU A 48 13.84 -9.43 -11.26
C GLU A 48 12.97 -10.69 -11.42
N GLN A 49 13.11 -11.38 -12.55
CA GLN A 49 12.31 -12.57 -12.83
C GLN A 49 12.57 -13.71 -11.84
N GLU A 50 13.84 -13.95 -11.49
CA GLU A 50 14.22 -14.96 -10.48
C GLU A 50 13.58 -14.65 -9.12
N LYS A 51 13.70 -13.41 -8.63
CA LYS A 51 13.17 -13.01 -7.32
C LYS A 51 11.66 -13.11 -7.27
N LEU A 52 10.96 -12.64 -8.29
CA LEU A 52 9.51 -12.70 -8.36
C LEU A 52 8.99 -14.14 -8.49
N ASN A 53 9.65 -14.99 -9.28
CA ASN A 53 9.32 -16.41 -9.36
C ASN A 53 9.49 -17.12 -8.02
N ALA A 54 10.60 -16.85 -7.30
CA ALA A 54 10.85 -17.43 -5.97
C ALA A 54 9.78 -17.04 -4.94
N ARG A 55 9.11 -15.90 -5.13
CA ARG A 55 7.99 -15.43 -4.30
C ARG A 55 6.62 -15.93 -4.77
N GLY A 56 6.57 -16.72 -5.84
CA GLY A 56 5.33 -17.26 -6.39
C GLY A 56 4.48 -16.26 -7.17
N ILE A 57 5.07 -15.14 -7.63
CA ILE A 57 4.37 -14.20 -8.50
C ILE A 57 4.10 -14.89 -9.84
N PRO A 58 2.85 -14.94 -10.34
CA PRO A 58 2.52 -15.54 -11.63
C PRO A 58 3.30 -14.88 -12.77
N SER A 59 3.90 -15.68 -13.64
CA SER A 59 4.72 -15.17 -14.76
C SER A 59 3.95 -14.30 -15.77
N GLN A 60 2.62 -14.34 -15.75
CA GLN A 60 1.74 -13.50 -16.57
C GLN A 60 1.53 -12.09 -16.00
N ILE A 61 1.91 -11.87 -14.73
CA ILE A 61 1.79 -10.58 -14.07
C ILE A 61 3.17 -9.97 -13.94
N PHE A 62 3.42 -8.94 -14.73
CA PHE A 62 4.65 -8.17 -14.64
C PHE A 62 4.55 -7.11 -13.52
N PRO A 63 5.67 -6.72 -12.89
CA PRO A 63 5.68 -5.57 -12.00
C PRO A 63 5.15 -4.32 -12.70
N ARG A 64 4.41 -3.49 -12.00
CA ARG A 64 3.90 -2.20 -12.52
C ARG A 64 5.00 -1.36 -13.16
N TYR A 65 6.21 -1.43 -12.63
CA TYR A 65 7.43 -0.87 -13.21
C TYR A 65 8.50 -1.97 -13.24
N ARG A 66 9.11 -2.17 -14.40
CA ARG A 66 10.28 -3.04 -14.53
C ARG A 66 11.50 -2.31 -13.95
N MET A 67 12.41 -3.02 -13.31
CA MET A 67 13.60 -2.42 -12.67
C MET A 67 14.37 -1.46 -13.58
N THR A 68 14.43 -1.74 -14.88
CA THR A 68 15.15 -0.93 -15.87
C THR A 68 14.57 0.47 -16.12
N ASN A 69 13.31 0.71 -15.73
CA ASN A 69 12.64 1.99 -15.92
C ASN A 69 11.83 2.44 -14.69
N PHE A 70 12.24 1.96 -13.51
CA PHE A 70 11.58 2.25 -12.25
C PHE A 70 12.12 3.53 -11.61
N SER A 71 11.77 4.68 -12.19
CA SER A 71 12.28 5.99 -11.77
C SER A 71 11.98 6.35 -10.32
N HIS A 72 10.87 5.87 -9.75
CA HIS A 72 10.52 6.10 -8.34
C HIS A 72 11.64 5.67 -7.39
N THR A 73 12.20 4.48 -7.62
CA THR A 73 13.17 3.85 -6.73
C THR A 73 14.61 4.12 -7.14
N MET A 74 14.86 4.38 -8.45
CA MET A 74 16.20 4.62 -8.97
C MET A 74 16.64 6.08 -8.91
N GLY A 75 15.74 7.03 -8.75
CA GLY A 75 16.08 8.46 -8.72
C GLY A 75 15.00 9.36 -8.12
N GLY A 76 13.84 8.80 -7.77
CA GLY A 76 12.66 9.57 -7.33
C GLY A 76 12.49 9.68 -5.81
N GLY A 77 13.45 9.22 -5.00
CA GLY A 77 13.36 9.32 -3.54
C GLY A 77 12.58 8.20 -2.85
N TYR A 78 12.15 7.18 -3.57
CA TYR A 78 11.44 5.99 -3.03
C TYR A 78 12.32 4.73 -3.02
N THR A 79 13.63 4.86 -2.96
CA THR A 79 14.57 3.74 -2.88
C THR A 79 14.27 2.88 -1.67
N ALA A 80 14.04 1.58 -1.88
CA ALA A 80 13.55 0.63 -0.87
C ALA A 80 12.26 1.09 -0.17
N GLY A 81 11.48 1.93 -0.81
CA GLY A 81 10.34 2.62 -0.19
C GLY A 81 9.05 2.60 -1.01
N TYR A 82 9.00 1.93 -2.16
CA TYR A 82 7.81 1.93 -3.00
C TYR A 82 6.59 1.28 -2.33
N TYR A 83 6.80 0.33 -1.43
CA TYR A 83 5.75 -0.29 -0.62
C TYR A 83 4.94 0.72 0.21
N SER A 84 5.50 1.90 0.48
CA SER A 84 4.88 2.92 1.34
C SER A 84 3.51 3.40 0.84
N TYR A 85 3.26 3.37 -0.46
CA TYR A 85 1.94 3.73 -1.01
C TYR A 85 0.86 2.75 -0.54
N MET A 86 1.11 1.45 -0.60
CA MET A 86 0.15 0.45 -0.13
C MET A 86 0.01 0.48 1.39
N TRP A 87 1.11 0.73 2.10
CA TRP A 87 1.06 0.92 3.55
C TRP A 87 0.20 2.12 3.92
N ALA A 88 0.34 3.25 3.21
CA ALA A 88 -0.51 4.42 3.40
C ALA A 88 -1.99 4.12 3.12
N GLU A 89 -2.29 3.31 2.09
CA GLU A 89 -3.67 2.88 1.81
C GLU A 89 -4.25 2.00 2.93
N VAL A 90 -3.45 1.15 3.58
CA VAL A 90 -3.88 0.39 4.76
C VAL A 90 -4.27 1.34 5.89
N LEU A 91 -3.41 2.32 6.18
CA LEU A 91 -3.67 3.32 7.23
C LEU A 91 -4.90 4.17 6.92
N ASP A 92 -5.05 4.61 5.68
CA ASP A 92 -6.15 5.43 5.21
C ASP A 92 -7.49 4.69 5.33
N ALA A 93 -7.57 3.48 4.78
CA ALA A 93 -8.78 2.66 4.82
C ALA A 93 -9.22 2.34 6.26
N ASP A 94 -8.28 1.90 7.12
CA ASP A 94 -8.58 1.58 8.52
C ASP A 94 -8.89 2.83 9.34
N ALA A 95 -8.29 4.00 9.04
CA ALA A 95 -8.63 5.26 9.68
C ALA A 95 -10.04 5.72 9.30
N PHE A 96 -10.45 5.56 8.04
CA PHE A 96 -11.80 5.88 7.60
C PHE A 96 -12.85 4.95 8.23
N ASP A 97 -12.51 3.67 8.44
CA ASP A 97 -13.39 2.74 9.15
C ASP A 97 -13.74 3.21 10.57
N ALA A 98 -12.90 3.99 11.23
CA ALA A 98 -13.24 4.58 12.53
C ALA A 98 -14.50 5.49 12.47
N PHE A 99 -14.70 6.17 11.35
CA PHE A 99 -15.91 6.95 11.11
C PHE A 99 -17.10 6.05 10.76
N VAL A 100 -16.89 5.07 9.88
CA VAL A 100 -17.92 4.12 9.46
C VAL A 100 -18.49 3.35 10.65
N GLU A 101 -17.64 2.93 11.59
CA GLU A 101 -18.02 2.22 12.82
C GLU A 101 -18.99 3.01 13.72
N THR A 102 -18.97 4.34 13.64
CA THR A 102 -19.92 5.18 14.39
C THR A 102 -21.32 5.23 13.76
N GLY A 103 -21.47 4.82 12.50
CA GLY A 103 -22.66 5.02 11.68
C GLY A 103 -22.82 6.45 11.13
N ASP A 104 -21.90 7.35 11.41
CA ASP A 104 -21.85 8.73 10.91
C ASP A 104 -20.45 9.09 10.44
N ILE A 105 -20.26 9.14 9.12
CA ILE A 105 -18.97 9.48 8.50
C ILE A 105 -18.51 10.92 8.76
N PHE A 106 -19.36 11.77 9.36
CA PHE A 106 -19.05 13.13 9.81
C PHE A 106 -18.98 13.23 11.33
N ASN A 107 -18.80 12.11 12.04
CA ASN A 107 -18.72 12.09 13.49
C ASN A 107 -17.64 13.03 14.03
N GLN A 108 -18.06 14.04 14.79
CA GLN A 108 -17.17 15.09 15.27
C GLN A 108 -16.13 14.58 16.28
N GLU A 109 -16.49 13.63 17.13
CA GLU A 109 -15.53 13.08 18.13
C GLU A 109 -14.37 12.36 17.44
N VAL A 110 -14.67 11.54 16.43
CA VAL A 110 -13.64 10.86 15.62
C VAL A 110 -12.82 11.87 14.83
N ALA A 111 -13.45 12.89 14.25
CA ALA A 111 -12.77 13.96 13.53
C ALA A 111 -11.78 14.74 14.42
N ASP A 112 -12.18 15.05 15.66
CA ASP A 112 -11.33 15.74 16.63
C ASP A 112 -10.13 14.86 17.06
N LYS A 113 -10.34 13.55 17.26
CA LYS A 113 -9.25 12.58 17.51
C LYS A 113 -8.31 12.50 16.32
N PHE A 114 -8.83 12.38 15.09
CA PHE A 114 -8.01 12.32 13.87
C PHE A 114 -7.18 13.59 13.72
N ARG A 115 -7.79 14.77 13.90
CA ARG A 115 -7.09 16.05 13.89
C ARG A 115 -5.99 16.09 14.94
N LYS A 116 -6.30 15.69 16.18
CA LYS A 116 -5.40 15.78 17.32
C LYS A 116 -4.20 14.86 17.19
N TYR A 117 -4.40 13.61 16.77
CA TYR A 117 -3.38 12.56 16.83
C TYR A 117 -2.71 12.27 15.49
N VAL A 118 -3.33 12.65 14.35
CA VAL A 118 -2.78 12.40 13.02
C VAL A 118 -2.36 13.68 12.33
N LEU A 119 -3.27 14.67 12.19
CA LEU A 119 -2.99 15.86 11.38
C LEU A 119 -2.10 16.88 12.09
N THR A 120 -2.41 17.19 13.36
CA THR A 120 -1.73 18.27 14.10
C THR A 120 -0.29 17.92 14.48
N PRO A 121 0.04 16.68 14.90
CA PRO A 121 1.39 16.35 15.35
C PRO A 121 2.42 16.34 14.20
N GLY A 122 2.01 16.06 12.97
CA GLY A 122 2.95 15.85 11.87
C GLY A 122 3.91 14.71 12.18
N GLY A 123 5.21 14.98 12.16
CA GLY A 123 6.27 14.00 12.39
C GLY A 123 6.97 14.11 13.75
N ILE A 124 6.29 14.58 14.81
CA ILE A 124 6.93 14.80 16.13
C ILE A 124 7.11 13.53 16.95
N ASP A 125 6.44 12.43 16.60
CA ASP A 125 6.52 11.15 17.29
C ASP A 125 6.49 9.99 16.29
N ASN A 126 6.69 8.78 16.77
CA ASN A 126 6.57 7.58 15.95
C ASN A 126 5.15 7.46 15.37
N GLY A 127 5.04 7.28 14.05
CA GLY A 127 3.76 7.23 13.35
C GLY A 127 2.81 6.15 13.89
N MET A 128 3.33 4.99 14.31
CA MET A 128 2.51 3.93 14.91
C MET A 128 1.95 4.34 16.26
N VAL A 129 2.71 5.08 17.07
CA VAL A 129 2.23 5.62 18.37
C VAL A 129 1.10 6.62 18.13
N MET A 130 1.29 7.55 17.21
CA MET A 130 0.27 8.53 16.84
C MET A 130 -0.99 7.87 16.29
N TYR A 131 -0.83 6.90 15.41
CA TYR A 131 -1.95 6.14 14.85
C TYR A 131 -2.72 5.36 15.92
N THR A 132 -2.01 4.67 16.81
CA THR A 132 -2.63 3.91 17.92
C THR A 132 -3.37 4.84 18.89
N ASN A 133 -2.85 6.04 19.14
CA ASN A 133 -3.55 7.05 19.95
C ASN A 133 -4.86 7.52 19.30
N PHE A 134 -4.91 7.57 17.96
CA PHE A 134 -6.14 7.87 17.24
C PHE A 134 -7.10 6.68 17.23
N ARG A 135 -6.62 5.50 16.78
CA ARG A 135 -7.47 4.35 16.46
C ARG A 135 -7.77 3.46 17.67
N GLY A 136 -6.94 3.56 18.76
CA GLY A 136 -7.01 2.68 19.94
C GLY A 136 -6.37 1.31 19.73
N ARG A 137 -5.82 1.03 18.56
CA ARG A 137 -5.14 -0.21 18.18
C ARG A 137 -4.19 0.02 17.00
N GLU A 138 -3.36 -0.94 16.70
CA GLU A 138 -2.58 -0.96 15.46
C GLU A 138 -3.50 -1.08 14.22
N PRO A 139 -3.05 -0.61 13.05
CA PRO A 139 -3.81 -0.69 11.80
C PRO A 139 -4.06 -2.15 11.38
N GLN A 140 -5.18 -2.37 10.72
CA GLN A 140 -5.58 -3.66 10.17
C GLN A 140 -5.81 -3.55 8.67
N ILE A 141 -5.50 -4.62 7.93
CA ILE A 141 -5.61 -4.65 6.47
C ILE A 141 -7.03 -4.88 5.96
N ASP A 142 -7.94 -5.28 6.84
CA ASP A 142 -9.28 -5.75 6.48
C ASP A 142 -10.09 -4.70 5.72
N ALA A 143 -9.99 -3.44 6.14
CA ALA A 143 -10.67 -2.33 5.47
C ALA A 143 -10.20 -2.16 4.01
N LEU A 144 -8.90 -2.21 3.76
CA LEU A 144 -8.35 -2.14 2.42
C LEU A 144 -8.78 -3.34 1.56
N LEU A 145 -8.70 -4.55 2.10
CA LEU A 145 -9.10 -5.77 1.37
C LEU A 145 -10.58 -5.73 1.00
N LYS A 146 -11.43 -5.26 1.91
CA LYS A 146 -12.87 -5.07 1.68
C LYS A 146 -13.13 -4.02 0.59
N ASN A 147 -12.47 -2.88 0.65
CA ASN A 147 -12.61 -1.82 -0.35
C ASN A 147 -12.20 -2.30 -1.75
N ARG A 148 -11.18 -3.16 -1.82
CA ARG A 148 -10.73 -3.79 -3.07
C ARG A 148 -11.58 -5.00 -3.50
N GLY A 149 -12.55 -5.44 -2.68
CA GLY A 149 -13.37 -6.61 -2.97
C GLY A 149 -12.60 -7.93 -2.94
N LEU A 150 -11.47 -7.98 -2.24
CA LEU A 150 -10.63 -9.18 -2.08
C LEU A 150 -11.09 -10.07 -0.92
N VAL A 151 -11.92 -9.54 -0.04
CA VAL A 151 -12.63 -10.26 1.03
C VAL A 151 -14.09 -9.83 1.05
N LYS A 152 -14.96 -10.66 1.69
CA LYS A 152 -16.39 -10.38 1.83
C LYS A 152 -16.68 -9.53 3.06
#